data_b3ead50b86f1fcd2a2e809a8dff9b3c7
#
_entry.id   b3ead50b86f1fcd2a2e809a8dff9b3c7
#
_cell.length_a   1.000
_cell.length_b   1.000
_cell.length_c   1.000
_cell.angle_alpha   90.00
_cell.angle_beta   90.00
_cell.angle_gamma   90.00
#
_symmetry.space_group_name_H-M   'P 1'
#
loop_
_entity.id
_entity.type
_entity.pdbx_description
1 polymer ?
#
loop_
_entity_poly.entity_id
_entity_poly.type
_entity_poly.pdbx_seq_one_letter_code
_entity_poly.pdbx_strand_id
1 'polypeptide(L)'
;MAVGARSVLVWHVHGSWLQSLVAGPHRYLVPVNEAKDAAGRGLLGRDWPRAEETPLERLRDADIDLVVLQRPEEIELVEEWTGRRPGVDVPAVFVEHNAPRPFAVDSVHPLAGRSDIPIVHVTDVNRLMWDSGAAPTLVIDHGIADPGLQFTGEVPAAATMINEPLRRWRTVGADLLPELAAHAPIDVWGMRTTELAERGWPGVQGRGDVTGPELHREVARRRVYLHTARWTSLGLSLLEAMFLGMPVVAVAATMAPLVVPAEAGVVSADVKTLASATEEFVSDLPAALAAGKAARDFAMAHFSLDRFLGDWDRLIDEICD
;
A
#
# COMPACT_ATOMS: atom_id res chain seq x y z
N MET A 1 -20.15 -23.26 -3.73
CA MET A 1 -21.17 -22.64 -4.63
C MET A 1 -20.57 -21.33 -5.09
N ALA A 2 -20.68 -20.95 -6.35
CA ALA A 2 -20.24 -19.63 -6.78
C ALA A 2 -21.13 -18.61 -6.07
N VAL A 3 -20.52 -17.76 -5.26
CA VAL A 3 -21.18 -16.68 -4.55
C VAL A 3 -21.74 -15.71 -5.59
N GLY A 4 -22.96 -15.24 -5.40
CA GLY A 4 -23.52 -14.19 -6.26
C GLY A 4 -22.68 -12.92 -6.15
N ALA A 5 -22.46 -12.22 -7.29
CA ALA A 5 -21.75 -10.94 -7.25
C ALA A 5 -22.52 -9.95 -6.36
N ARG A 6 -21.84 -9.36 -5.37
CA ARG A 6 -22.38 -8.34 -4.47
C ARG A 6 -22.11 -6.93 -5.01
N SER A 7 -22.91 -5.95 -4.62
CA SER A 7 -22.69 -4.52 -4.90
C SER A 7 -22.00 -3.88 -3.70
N VAL A 8 -20.76 -3.45 -3.89
CA VAL A 8 -19.88 -2.92 -2.83
C VAL A 8 -19.66 -1.43 -3.03
N LEU A 9 -20.08 -0.60 -2.07
CA LEU A 9 -19.77 0.83 -2.05
C LEU A 9 -18.38 1.03 -1.46
N VAL A 10 -17.47 1.68 -2.21
CA VAL A 10 -16.09 1.90 -1.78
C VAL A 10 -15.51 3.20 -2.36
N TRP A 11 -14.70 3.92 -1.58
CA TRP A 11 -14.05 5.17 -2.01
C TRP A 11 -12.68 4.94 -2.64
N HIS A 12 -12.34 5.79 -3.61
CA HIS A 12 -11.00 5.83 -4.21
C HIS A 12 -10.04 6.61 -3.31
N VAL A 13 -9.60 6.00 -2.19
CA VAL A 13 -8.64 6.59 -1.24
C VAL A 13 -7.21 6.16 -1.57
N HIS A 14 -6.95 4.86 -1.54
CA HIS A 14 -5.65 4.25 -1.82
C HIS A 14 -5.68 3.52 -3.18
N GLY A 15 -5.20 4.19 -4.24
CA GLY A 15 -5.38 3.73 -5.61
C GLY A 15 -4.81 2.34 -5.90
N SER A 16 -3.61 2.00 -5.43
CA SER A 16 -3.00 0.68 -5.64
C SER A 16 -3.75 -0.43 -4.88
N TRP A 17 -4.20 -0.16 -3.65
CA TRP A 17 -5.02 -1.10 -2.88
C TRP A 17 -6.39 -1.31 -3.53
N LEU A 18 -7.06 -0.20 -3.91
CA LEU A 18 -8.37 -0.29 -4.55
C LEU A 18 -8.29 -1.03 -5.89
N GLN A 19 -7.23 -0.83 -6.66
CA GLN A 19 -6.99 -1.59 -7.90
C GLN A 19 -7.00 -3.10 -7.66
N SER A 20 -6.42 -3.56 -6.55
CA SER A 20 -6.44 -4.97 -6.18
C SER A 20 -7.86 -5.42 -5.78
N LEU A 21 -8.58 -4.65 -4.96
CA LEU A 21 -9.92 -5.01 -4.53
C LEU A 21 -10.91 -5.10 -5.70
N VAL A 22 -10.91 -4.11 -6.61
CA VAL A 22 -11.86 -4.07 -7.73
C VAL A 22 -11.56 -5.07 -8.85
N ALA A 23 -10.45 -5.78 -8.77
CA ALA A 23 -10.18 -6.94 -9.61
C ALA A 23 -11.02 -8.18 -9.23
N GLY A 24 -11.65 -8.15 -8.04
CA GLY A 24 -12.55 -9.19 -7.54
C GLY A 24 -13.83 -9.34 -8.35
N PRO A 25 -14.66 -10.35 -8.01
CA PRO A 25 -15.83 -10.73 -8.81
C PRO A 25 -17.06 -9.82 -8.62
N HIS A 26 -17.02 -8.89 -7.65
CA HIS A 26 -18.14 -8.05 -7.25
C HIS A 26 -18.32 -6.83 -8.16
N ARG A 27 -19.44 -6.12 -8.01
CA ARG A 27 -19.67 -4.80 -8.59
C ARG A 27 -19.27 -3.74 -7.59
N TYR A 28 -18.44 -2.79 -7.99
CA TYR A 28 -17.92 -1.75 -7.10
C TYR A 28 -18.48 -0.38 -7.48
N LEU A 29 -19.24 0.21 -6.57
CA LEU A 29 -19.79 1.56 -6.69
C LEU A 29 -18.78 2.54 -6.11
N VAL A 30 -18.22 3.42 -6.96
CA VAL A 30 -17.22 4.41 -6.52
C VAL A 30 -17.83 5.81 -6.59
N PRO A 31 -18.04 6.49 -5.45
CA PRO A 31 -18.66 7.81 -5.43
C PRO A 31 -17.90 8.82 -6.30
N VAL A 32 -18.66 9.59 -7.09
CA VAL A 32 -18.12 10.70 -7.89
C VAL A 32 -18.95 11.96 -7.71
N ASN A 33 -18.28 13.10 -7.52
CA ASN A 33 -18.88 14.44 -7.53
C ASN A 33 -18.20 15.32 -8.58
N GLU A 34 -18.77 16.49 -8.85
CA GLU A 34 -18.24 17.44 -9.83
C GLU A 34 -16.82 17.94 -9.49
N ALA A 35 -16.55 18.15 -8.20
CA ALA A 35 -15.26 18.65 -7.71
C ALA A 35 -14.14 17.59 -7.76
N LYS A 36 -14.51 16.28 -7.88
CA LYS A 36 -13.59 15.14 -7.77
C LYS A 36 -12.69 15.22 -6.53
N ASP A 37 -13.25 15.74 -5.44
CA ASP A 37 -12.58 15.92 -4.16
C ASP A 37 -12.43 14.58 -3.38
N ALA A 38 -12.00 14.67 -2.12
CA ALA A 38 -11.80 13.48 -1.30
C ALA A 38 -13.09 12.67 -1.09
N ALA A 39 -14.27 13.29 -1.07
CA ALA A 39 -15.54 12.62 -0.86
C ALA A 39 -16.04 11.89 -2.13
N GLY A 40 -15.78 12.45 -3.31
CA GLY A 40 -16.30 11.93 -4.58
C GLY A 40 -15.29 11.95 -5.72
N ARG A 41 -14.15 11.29 -5.55
CA ARG A 41 -13.04 11.31 -6.51
C ARG A 41 -13.32 10.54 -7.80
N GLY A 42 -14.22 9.55 -7.76
CA GLY A 42 -14.46 8.65 -8.88
C GLY A 42 -13.24 7.78 -9.23
N LEU A 43 -13.18 7.30 -10.44
CA LEU A 43 -12.11 6.41 -10.92
C LEU A 43 -10.84 7.15 -11.36
N LEU A 44 -10.87 8.47 -11.55
CA LEU A 44 -9.75 9.27 -12.07
C LEU A 44 -9.19 8.74 -13.41
N GLY A 45 -10.09 8.27 -14.29
CA GLY A 45 -9.73 7.75 -15.61
C GLY A 45 -9.09 6.35 -15.61
N ARG A 46 -9.12 5.63 -14.49
CA ARG A 46 -8.66 4.24 -14.42
C ARG A 46 -9.67 3.32 -15.07
N ASP A 47 -9.17 2.34 -15.83
CA ASP A 47 -9.97 1.28 -16.41
C ASP A 47 -10.05 0.10 -15.42
N TRP A 48 -11.13 0.08 -14.65
CA TRP A 48 -11.47 -0.99 -13.71
C TRP A 48 -12.82 -1.60 -14.11
N PRO A 49 -12.82 -2.71 -14.84
CA PRO A 49 -14.03 -3.22 -15.54
C PRO A 49 -15.24 -3.50 -14.65
N ARG A 50 -15.03 -3.72 -13.34
CA ARG A 50 -16.11 -4.01 -12.37
C ARG A 50 -16.41 -2.83 -11.44
N ALA A 51 -15.70 -1.72 -11.58
CA ALA A 51 -15.94 -0.50 -10.83
C ALA A 51 -16.63 0.54 -11.71
N GLU A 52 -17.62 1.22 -11.16
CA GLU A 52 -18.35 2.26 -11.87
C GLU A 52 -18.40 3.56 -11.06
N GLU A 53 -18.21 4.70 -11.71
CA GLU A 53 -18.45 5.99 -11.10
C GLU A 53 -19.94 6.16 -10.82
N THR A 54 -20.27 6.32 -9.52
CA THR A 54 -21.65 6.48 -9.08
C THR A 54 -21.86 7.90 -8.57
N PRO A 55 -22.65 8.74 -9.28
CA PRO A 55 -23.02 10.07 -8.81
C PRO A 55 -23.71 10.01 -7.45
N LEU A 56 -23.40 10.98 -6.55
CA LEU A 56 -23.87 10.95 -5.16
C LEU A 56 -25.41 10.85 -5.05
N GLU A 57 -26.13 11.54 -5.92
CA GLU A 57 -27.59 11.56 -5.98
C GLU A 57 -28.21 10.20 -6.34
N ARG A 58 -27.44 9.29 -6.94
CA ARG A 58 -27.89 7.93 -7.28
C ARG A 58 -27.67 6.93 -6.15
N LEU A 59 -26.86 7.27 -5.14
CA LEU A 59 -26.53 6.35 -4.06
C LEU A 59 -27.73 6.02 -3.17
N ARG A 60 -28.73 6.91 -3.07
CA ARG A 60 -29.95 6.69 -2.30
C ARG A 60 -30.74 5.49 -2.80
N ASP A 61 -30.82 5.32 -4.11
CA ASP A 61 -31.59 4.27 -4.75
C ASP A 61 -30.73 3.08 -5.20
N ALA A 62 -29.42 3.16 -4.92
CA ALA A 62 -28.49 2.10 -5.28
C ALA A 62 -28.71 0.85 -4.41
N ASP A 63 -28.63 -0.32 -5.07
CA ASP A 63 -28.52 -1.58 -4.37
C ASP A 63 -27.10 -1.73 -3.83
N ILE A 64 -26.95 -1.73 -2.50
CA ILE A 64 -25.67 -1.79 -1.80
C ILE A 64 -25.77 -2.93 -0.79
N ASP A 65 -24.97 -3.97 -1.02
CA ASP A 65 -24.87 -5.13 -0.13
C ASP A 65 -23.84 -4.90 0.99
N LEU A 66 -22.76 -4.15 0.69
CA LEU A 66 -21.67 -3.88 1.62
C LEU A 66 -21.10 -2.49 1.43
N VAL A 67 -20.71 -1.84 2.52
CA VAL A 67 -19.92 -0.60 2.49
C VAL A 67 -18.51 -0.88 3.00
N VAL A 68 -17.49 -0.52 2.21
CA VAL A 68 -16.07 -0.59 2.59
C VAL A 68 -15.57 0.81 2.88
N LEU A 69 -15.51 1.14 4.17
CA LEU A 69 -15.04 2.41 4.70
C LEU A 69 -13.50 2.42 4.80
N GLN A 70 -12.87 3.55 4.59
CA GLN A 70 -11.41 3.75 4.73
C GLN A 70 -11.06 5.00 5.55
N ARG A 71 -12.06 5.85 5.83
CA ARG A 71 -11.94 7.08 6.61
C ARG A 71 -13.16 7.24 7.51
N PRO A 72 -13.00 7.73 8.75
CA PRO A 72 -14.12 7.87 9.69
C PRO A 72 -15.27 8.74 9.18
N GLU A 73 -14.97 9.80 8.43
CA GLU A 73 -15.96 10.70 7.85
C GLU A 73 -16.87 10.01 6.82
N GLU A 74 -16.48 8.89 6.26
CA GLU A 74 -17.29 8.14 5.29
C GLU A 74 -18.56 7.54 5.95
N ILE A 75 -18.56 7.35 7.26
CA ILE A 75 -19.76 6.89 8.00
C ILE A 75 -20.90 7.89 7.82
N GLU A 76 -20.63 9.17 8.07
CA GLU A 76 -21.61 10.26 7.92
C GLU A 76 -22.03 10.44 6.46
N LEU A 77 -21.08 10.31 5.52
CA LEU A 77 -21.36 10.40 4.09
C LEU A 77 -22.30 9.28 3.60
N VAL A 78 -22.15 8.05 4.10
CA VAL A 78 -23.09 6.97 3.78
C VAL A 78 -24.50 7.32 4.26
N GLU A 79 -24.66 7.77 5.50
CA GLU A 79 -25.96 8.14 6.05
C GLU A 79 -26.60 9.29 5.25
N GLU A 80 -25.83 10.33 4.91
CA GLU A 80 -26.31 11.47 4.14
C GLU A 80 -26.80 11.06 2.75
N TRP A 81 -25.98 10.27 2.03
CA TRP A 81 -26.26 9.97 0.62
C TRP A 81 -27.25 8.83 0.42
N THR A 82 -27.22 7.83 1.28
CA THR A 82 -28.04 6.63 1.11
C THR A 82 -29.28 6.62 2.03
N GLY A 83 -29.25 7.38 3.12
CA GLY A 83 -30.25 7.31 4.20
C GLY A 83 -30.14 6.04 5.05
N ARG A 84 -29.03 5.26 4.93
CA ARG A 84 -28.79 3.99 5.65
C ARG A 84 -27.60 4.16 6.59
N ARG A 85 -27.67 3.62 7.79
CA ARG A 85 -26.58 3.63 8.78
C ARG A 85 -25.67 2.44 8.55
N PRO A 86 -24.36 2.67 8.25
CA PRO A 86 -23.41 1.57 8.08
C PRO A 86 -23.24 0.76 9.37
N GLY A 87 -23.25 -0.56 9.24
CA GLY A 87 -23.21 -1.51 10.34
C GLY A 87 -24.57 -1.82 11.00
N VAL A 88 -25.63 -1.06 10.63
CA VAL A 88 -26.98 -1.24 11.20
C VAL A 88 -28.00 -1.53 10.09
N ASP A 89 -28.12 -0.65 9.11
CA ASP A 89 -29.12 -0.75 8.02
C ASP A 89 -28.49 -1.33 6.75
N VAL A 90 -27.17 -1.28 6.63
CA VAL A 90 -26.36 -1.89 5.58
C VAL A 90 -25.07 -2.44 6.17
N PRO A 91 -24.67 -3.67 5.84
CA PRO A 91 -23.39 -4.23 6.25
C PRO A 91 -22.22 -3.30 5.93
N ALA A 92 -21.25 -3.20 6.85
CA ALA A 92 -20.08 -2.34 6.64
C ALA A 92 -18.81 -2.92 7.27
N VAL A 93 -17.68 -2.62 6.69
CA VAL A 93 -16.33 -2.87 7.24
C VAL A 93 -15.51 -1.60 7.15
N PHE A 94 -14.55 -1.44 8.05
CA PHE A 94 -13.58 -0.34 7.98
C PHE A 94 -12.18 -0.89 7.70
N VAL A 95 -11.52 -0.41 6.64
CA VAL A 95 -10.14 -0.82 6.30
C VAL A 95 -9.15 0.19 6.86
N GLU A 96 -8.33 -0.23 7.81
CA GLU A 96 -7.28 0.61 8.38
C GLU A 96 -5.94 0.39 7.65
N HIS A 97 -5.60 1.38 6.83
CA HIS A 97 -4.37 1.38 6.03
C HIS A 97 -3.17 1.95 6.78
N ASN A 98 -3.39 2.78 7.78
CA ASN A 98 -2.35 3.57 8.40
C ASN A 98 -1.85 2.94 9.70
N ALA A 99 -0.56 3.06 9.95
CA ALA A 99 -0.03 2.90 11.29
C ALA A 99 -0.63 3.98 12.22
N PRO A 100 -0.78 3.71 13.54
CA PRO A 100 -1.43 4.63 14.48
C PRO A 100 -0.91 6.06 14.43
N ARG A 101 -1.81 7.01 14.64
CA ARG A 101 -1.56 8.46 14.73
C ARG A 101 -2.47 9.06 15.78
N PRO A 102 -2.03 10.10 16.53
CA PRO A 102 -0.73 10.79 16.44
C PRO A 102 0.42 10.04 17.13
N PHE A 103 0.11 9.07 18.01
CA PHE A 103 1.10 8.32 18.79
C PHE A 103 1.17 6.87 18.32
N ALA A 104 2.37 6.28 18.44
CA ALA A 104 2.59 4.92 17.95
C ALA A 104 1.85 3.85 18.76
N VAL A 105 1.72 4.02 20.08
CA VAL A 105 1.15 3.02 21.00
C VAL A 105 -0.05 3.52 21.82
N ASP A 106 -0.28 4.83 21.86
CA ASP A 106 -1.36 5.44 22.65
C ASP A 106 -2.50 6.00 21.78
N SER A 107 -2.59 5.56 20.52
CA SER A 107 -3.66 5.98 19.61
C SER A 107 -4.83 5.01 19.68
N VAL A 108 -5.97 5.54 20.09
CA VAL A 108 -7.26 4.84 20.06
C VAL A 108 -7.86 4.98 18.66
N HIS A 109 -8.29 3.85 18.09
CA HIS A 109 -8.92 3.85 16.77
C HIS A 109 -10.26 4.61 16.80
N PRO A 110 -10.59 5.43 15.79
CA PRO A 110 -11.86 6.17 15.75
C PRO A 110 -13.11 5.30 15.92
N LEU A 111 -13.05 4.04 15.50
CA LEU A 111 -14.13 3.08 15.61
C LEU A 111 -14.01 2.18 16.85
N ALA A 112 -13.13 2.44 17.82
CA ALA A 112 -12.91 1.59 18.99
C ALA A 112 -14.16 1.33 19.84
N GLY A 113 -15.15 2.24 19.79
CA GLY A 113 -16.45 2.08 20.45
C GLY A 113 -17.52 1.35 19.61
N ARG A 114 -17.23 0.90 18.38
CA ARG A 114 -18.19 0.30 17.45
C ARG A 114 -18.03 -1.21 17.44
N SER A 115 -19.06 -1.95 17.85
CA SER A 115 -19.08 -3.42 17.76
C SER A 115 -19.76 -3.94 16.50
N ASP A 116 -20.36 -3.07 15.72
CA ASP A 116 -21.18 -3.32 14.53
C ASP A 116 -20.43 -3.12 13.21
N ILE A 117 -19.24 -2.53 13.24
CA ILE A 117 -18.36 -2.34 12.07
C ILE A 117 -16.98 -2.97 12.36
N PRO A 118 -16.68 -4.14 11.81
CA PRO A 118 -15.37 -4.74 11.96
C PRO A 118 -14.26 -3.88 11.32
N ILE A 119 -13.08 -3.83 11.97
CA ILE A 119 -11.89 -3.18 11.46
C ILE A 119 -11.01 -4.23 10.76
N VAL A 120 -10.81 -4.06 9.47
CA VAL A 120 -9.89 -4.85 8.65
C VAL A 120 -8.55 -4.15 8.63
N HIS A 121 -7.59 -4.62 9.42
CA HIS A 121 -6.23 -4.12 9.38
C HIS A 121 -5.50 -4.71 8.18
N VAL A 122 -4.72 -3.90 7.47
CA VAL A 122 -3.93 -4.36 6.32
C VAL A 122 -2.63 -5.06 6.72
N THR A 123 -2.33 -5.15 8.01
CA THR A 123 -1.19 -5.90 8.56
C THR A 123 -1.42 -6.26 10.03
N ASP A 124 -0.74 -7.33 10.50
CA ASP A 124 -0.70 -7.69 11.91
C ASP A 124 -0.08 -6.60 12.79
N VAL A 125 0.93 -5.88 12.28
CA VAL A 125 1.53 -4.75 13.00
C VAL A 125 0.48 -3.65 13.24
N ASN A 126 -0.33 -3.31 12.24
CA ASN A 126 -1.42 -2.35 12.46
C ASN A 126 -2.40 -2.82 13.52
N ARG A 127 -2.85 -4.08 13.45
CA ARG A 127 -3.75 -4.67 14.44
C ARG A 127 -3.16 -4.66 15.84
N LEU A 128 -1.87 -4.95 15.97
CA LEU A 128 -1.17 -4.92 17.26
C LEU A 128 -1.05 -3.52 17.85
N MET A 129 -0.82 -2.51 17.00
CA MET A 129 -0.45 -1.16 17.45
C MET A 129 -1.63 -0.22 17.67
N TRP A 130 -2.78 -0.48 17.04
CA TRP A 130 -3.99 0.28 17.27
C TRP A 130 -4.73 -0.22 18.52
N ASP A 131 -5.12 0.69 19.41
CA ASP A 131 -6.15 0.38 20.41
C ASP A 131 -7.53 0.39 19.72
N SER A 132 -7.99 -0.79 19.34
CA SER A 132 -9.28 -0.99 18.66
C SER A 132 -10.44 -1.16 19.61
N GLY A 133 -10.23 -1.10 20.93
CA GLY A 133 -11.28 -1.14 21.96
C GLY A 133 -12.23 -2.34 21.84
N ALA A 134 -13.53 -2.07 21.65
CA ALA A 134 -14.57 -3.08 21.51
C ALA A 134 -14.84 -3.50 20.04
N ALA A 135 -14.22 -2.85 19.06
CA ALA A 135 -14.43 -3.17 17.67
C ALA A 135 -13.87 -4.56 17.32
N PRO A 136 -14.62 -5.42 16.62
CA PRO A 136 -14.08 -6.66 16.08
C PRO A 136 -12.92 -6.36 15.09
N THR A 137 -11.84 -7.11 15.17
CA THR A 137 -10.67 -6.89 14.30
C THR A 137 -10.24 -8.14 13.58
N LEU A 138 -9.83 -8.00 12.34
CA LEU A 138 -9.21 -9.04 11.54
C LEU A 138 -8.07 -8.45 10.69
N VAL A 139 -7.28 -9.32 10.06
CA VAL A 139 -6.23 -8.89 9.15
C VAL A 139 -6.48 -9.49 7.77
N ILE A 140 -6.44 -8.65 6.75
CA ILE A 140 -6.30 -9.06 5.35
C ILE A 140 -5.07 -8.35 4.80
N ASP A 141 -3.98 -9.10 4.70
CA ASP A 141 -2.73 -8.58 4.15
C ASP A 141 -2.90 -8.13 2.69
N HIS A 142 -2.09 -7.17 2.28
CA HIS A 142 -2.07 -6.72 0.89
C HIS A 142 -1.87 -7.87 -0.10
N GLY A 143 -2.47 -7.70 -1.29
CA GLY A 143 -2.16 -8.48 -2.47
C GLY A 143 -2.09 -7.55 -3.67
N ILE A 144 -1.17 -7.81 -4.58
CA ILE A 144 -1.01 -7.02 -5.80
C ILE A 144 -0.97 -7.93 -7.03
N ALA A 145 -1.41 -7.39 -8.16
CA ALA A 145 -1.22 -8.07 -9.43
C ALA A 145 0.28 -8.16 -9.74
N ASP A 146 0.73 -9.35 -10.12
CA ASP A 146 2.14 -9.58 -10.46
C ASP A 146 2.54 -8.74 -11.69
N PRO A 147 3.46 -7.77 -11.56
CA PRO A 147 3.96 -6.99 -12.68
C PRO A 147 4.91 -7.80 -13.60
N GLY A 148 5.24 -9.02 -13.23
CA GLY A 148 6.24 -9.88 -13.88
C GLY A 148 7.65 -9.66 -13.39
N LEU A 149 8.52 -10.64 -13.66
CA LEU A 149 9.96 -10.51 -13.42
C LEU A 149 10.55 -9.51 -14.42
N GLN A 150 10.99 -8.35 -13.95
CA GLN A 150 11.55 -7.29 -14.79
C GLN A 150 12.96 -6.86 -14.36
N PHE A 151 13.47 -7.40 -13.26
CA PHE A 151 14.79 -7.02 -12.74
C PHE A 151 15.91 -7.32 -13.72
N THR A 152 16.66 -6.29 -14.10
CA THR A 152 17.86 -6.39 -14.95
C THR A 152 19.13 -5.98 -14.21
N GLY A 153 19.06 -5.04 -13.27
CA GLY A 153 20.21 -4.54 -12.52
C GLY A 153 21.31 -3.91 -13.38
N GLU A 154 20.97 -3.45 -14.58
CA GLU A 154 21.97 -2.91 -15.54
C GLU A 154 22.55 -1.57 -15.09
N VAL A 155 21.82 -0.81 -14.26
CA VAL A 155 22.26 0.48 -13.71
C VAL A 155 22.81 0.27 -12.30
N PRO A 156 24.13 0.51 -12.05
CA PRO A 156 24.73 0.33 -10.73
C PRO A 156 24.32 1.46 -9.77
N ALA A 157 23.07 1.45 -9.34
CA ALA A 157 22.45 2.40 -8.44
C ALA A 157 21.37 1.71 -7.61
N ALA A 158 20.98 2.33 -6.53
CA ALA A 158 19.79 1.94 -5.75
C ALA A 158 18.55 2.67 -6.25
N ALA A 159 17.38 2.07 -6.03
CA ALA A 159 16.07 2.65 -6.30
C ALA A 159 15.25 2.78 -5.02
N THR A 160 14.44 3.82 -4.90
CA THR A 160 13.39 3.89 -3.89
C THR A 160 12.14 4.58 -4.46
N MET A 161 10.97 4.20 -3.97
CA MET A 161 9.69 4.79 -4.37
C MET A 161 9.05 5.46 -3.14
N ILE A 162 9.10 6.79 -3.09
CA ILE A 162 8.66 7.60 -1.95
C ILE A 162 7.85 8.80 -2.44
N ASN A 163 6.60 8.90 -2.03
CA ASN A 163 5.80 10.08 -2.27
C ASN A 163 6.08 11.18 -1.24
N GLU A 164 6.24 12.42 -1.69
CA GLU A 164 6.40 13.63 -0.89
C GLU A 164 7.54 13.52 0.14
N PRO A 165 8.78 13.20 -0.27
CA PRO A 165 9.88 12.90 0.63
C PRO A 165 10.20 14.05 1.60
N LEU A 166 10.09 15.30 1.16
CA LEU A 166 10.39 16.46 2.00
C LEU A 166 9.28 16.72 3.04
N ARG A 167 8.00 16.52 2.70
CA ARG A 167 6.88 16.69 3.62
C ARG A 167 6.81 15.56 4.65
N ARG A 168 6.96 14.33 4.19
CA ARG A 168 6.85 13.13 5.05
C ARG A 168 8.14 12.80 5.79
N TRP A 169 9.22 13.38 5.36
CA TRP A 169 10.56 13.39 5.97
C TRP A 169 10.96 12.08 6.66
N ARG A 170 10.98 12.09 8.01
CA ARG A 170 11.40 10.92 8.79
C ARG A 170 10.45 9.73 8.70
N THR A 171 9.17 9.97 8.45
CA THR A 171 8.18 8.88 8.30
C THR A 171 8.56 7.94 7.16
N VAL A 172 9.00 8.49 6.03
CA VAL A 172 9.44 7.73 4.85
C VAL A 172 10.94 7.53 4.77
N GLY A 173 11.70 8.06 5.75
CA GLY A 173 13.14 7.91 5.83
C GLY A 173 13.92 8.71 4.80
N ALA A 174 13.38 9.81 4.28
CA ALA A 174 14.07 10.67 3.33
C ALA A 174 15.37 11.27 3.91
N ASP A 175 15.43 11.46 5.23
CA ASP A 175 16.61 11.91 5.96
C ASP A 175 17.79 10.92 5.94
N LEU A 176 17.56 9.66 5.58
CA LEU A 176 18.62 8.65 5.43
C LEU A 176 19.28 8.66 4.05
N LEU A 177 18.62 9.23 3.04
CA LEU A 177 19.11 9.19 1.67
C LEU A 177 20.52 9.77 1.49
N PRO A 178 20.92 10.89 2.13
CA PRO A 178 22.29 11.43 1.98
C PRO A 178 23.37 10.48 2.50
N GLU A 179 23.12 9.81 3.64
CA GLU A 179 24.09 8.87 4.23
C GLU A 179 24.22 7.62 3.36
N LEU A 180 23.10 7.05 2.90
CA LEU A 180 23.11 5.90 2.00
C LEU A 180 23.71 6.23 0.63
N ALA A 181 23.48 7.45 0.12
CA ALA A 181 24.00 7.91 -1.15
C ALA A 181 25.52 8.13 -1.15
N ALA A 182 26.15 8.23 0.00
CA ALA A 182 27.61 8.24 0.13
C ALA A 182 28.26 6.89 -0.28
N HIS A 183 27.47 5.81 -0.31
CA HIS A 183 27.92 4.46 -0.65
C HIS A 183 27.50 4.01 -2.05
N ALA A 184 26.35 4.49 -2.54
CA ALA A 184 25.89 4.20 -3.89
C ALA A 184 24.89 5.26 -4.39
N PRO A 185 24.84 5.58 -5.68
CA PRO A 185 23.83 6.50 -6.23
C PRO A 185 22.41 5.99 -5.95
N ILE A 186 21.48 6.91 -5.66
CA ILE A 186 20.08 6.60 -5.34
C ILE A 186 19.15 7.38 -6.27
N ASP A 187 18.32 6.67 -6.99
CA ASP A 187 17.22 7.21 -7.78
C ASP A 187 15.89 7.11 -7.00
N VAL A 188 15.17 8.22 -6.91
CA VAL A 188 13.94 8.34 -6.09
C VAL A 188 12.76 8.67 -6.99
N TRP A 189 11.77 7.77 -7.06
CA TRP A 189 10.51 7.99 -7.79
C TRP A 189 9.36 8.30 -6.83
N GLY A 190 8.40 9.07 -7.33
CA GLY A 190 7.15 9.40 -6.66
C GLY A 190 6.85 10.89 -6.69
N MET A 191 5.68 11.24 -6.18
CA MET A 191 5.20 12.62 -6.14
C MET A 191 6.19 13.55 -5.44
N ARG A 192 6.49 14.69 -6.07
CA ARG A 192 7.36 15.77 -5.56
C ARG A 192 8.81 15.36 -5.29
N THR A 193 9.28 14.25 -5.86
CA THR A 193 10.68 13.82 -5.68
C THR A 193 11.67 14.73 -6.43
N THR A 194 11.25 15.43 -7.48
CA THR A 194 12.09 16.43 -8.19
C THR A 194 12.55 17.56 -7.26
N GLU A 195 11.80 17.86 -6.18
CA GLU A 195 12.17 18.87 -5.18
C GLU A 195 13.42 18.47 -4.36
N LEU A 196 13.83 17.20 -4.39
CA LEU A 196 15.07 16.74 -3.75
C LEU A 196 16.32 17.43 -4.34
N ALA A 197 16.26 17.92 -5.58
CA ALA A 197 17.33 18.68 -6.20
C ALA A 197 17.67 19.95 -5.41
N GLU A 198 16.68 20.58 -4.74
CA GLU A 198 16.87 21.78 -3.91
C GLU A 198 17.74 21.52 -2.67
N ARG A 199 17.87 20.25 -2.25
CA ARG A 199 18.71 19.86 -1.12
C ARG A 199 20.17 19.76 -1.48
N GLY A 200 20.52 19.63 -2.77
CA GLY A 200 21.90 19.52 -3.22
C GLY A 200 22.64 18.28 -2.69
N TRP A 201 21.91 17.20 -2.37
CA TRP A 201 22.50 15.97 -1.83
C TRP A 201 23.26 15.20 -2.93
N PRO A 202 24.60 15.04 -2.80
CA PRO A 202 25.37 14.26 -3.77
C PRO A 202 24.82 12.82 -3.86
N GLY A 203 24.71 12.30 -5.10
CA GLY A 203 24.29 10.92 -5.32
C GLY A 203 22.77 10.65 -5.16
N VAL A 204 21.95 11.62 -4.75
CA VAL A 204 20.50 11.47 -4.68
C VAL A 204 19.83 12.18 -5.85
N GLN A 205 19.04 11.46 -6.64
CA GLN A 205 18.34 12.03 -7.78
C GLN A 205 16.83 11.73 -7.74
N GLY A 206 16.01 12.77 -7.63
CA GLY A 206 14.57 12.69 -7.82
C GLY A 206 14.20 12.50 -9.29
N ARG A 207 13.45 11.44 -9.60
CA ARG A 207 13.06 11.05 -10.97
C ARG A 207 11.64 11.48 -11.32
N GLY A 208 10.90 12.05 -10.36
CA GLY A 208 9.53 12.50 -10.57
C GLY A 208 8.49 11.40 -10.37
N ASP A 209 7.25 11.77 -10.69
CA ASP A 209 6.09 10.90 -10.54
C ASP A 209 5.82 10.15 -11.84
N VAL A 210 6.43 8.98 -11.96
CA VAL A 210 6.23 8.03 -13.05
C VAL A 210 5.34 6.91 -12.53
N THR A 211 4.38 6.46 -13.30
CA THR A 211 3.38 5.48 -12.86
C THR A 211 3.30 4.26 -13.78
N GLY A 212 2.74 3.17 -13.23
CA GLY A 212 2.43 1.96 -13.97
C GLY A 212 3.66 1.25 -14.54
N PRO A 213 3.52 0.63 -15.73
CA PRO A 213 4.57 -0.22 -16.30
C PRO A 213 5.90 0.50 -16.58
N GLU A 214 5.86 1.81 -16.81
CA GLU A 214 7.08 2.59 -17.01
C GLU A 214 7.89 2.69 -15.71
N LEU A 215 7.22 2.96 -14.58
CA LEU A 215 7.85 2.98 -13.26
C LEU A 215 8.55 1.64 -12.98
N HIS A 216 7.83 0.54 -13.18
CA HIS A 216 8.36 -0.80 -12.92
C HIS A 216 9.62 -1.08 -13.76
N ARG A 217 9.60 -0.78 -15.07
CA ARG A 217 10.77 -0.94 -15.93
C ARG A 217 11.96 -0.12 -15.45
N GLU A 218 11.72 1.16 -15.11
CA GLU A 218 12.82 2.05 -14.69
C GLU A 218 13.41 1.65 -13.34
N VAL A 219 12.56 1.32 -12.35
CA VAL A 219 13.01 0.87 -11.02
C VAL A 219 13.81 -0.44 -11.13
N ALA A 220 13.31 -1.41 -11.91
CA ALA A 220 13.92 -2.73 -12.07
C ALA A 220 15.29 -2.72 -12.80
N ARG A 221 15.70 -1.60 -13.41
CA ARG A 221 17.04 -1.42 -13.95
C ARG A 221 18.10 -1.17 -12.87
N ARG A 222 17.69 -0.72 -11.65
CA ARG A 222 18.60 -0.47 -10.52
C ARG A 222 18.86 -1.75 -9.78
N ARG A 223 20.02 -1.85 -9.13
CA ARG A 223 20.52 -3.11 -8.57
C ARG A 223 19.92 -3.50 -7.22
N VAL A 224 19.33 -2.54 -6.48
CA VAL A 224 18.72 -2.79 -5.17
C VAL A 224 17.59 -1.82 -4.91
N TYR A 225 16.55 -2.29 -4.22
CA TYR A 225 15.46 -1.46 -3.72
C TYR A 225 15.70 -1.08 -2.25
N LEU A 226 15.63 0.24 -1.96
CA LEU A 226 15.74 0.77 -0.60
C LEU A 226 14.36 1.03 -0.02
N HIS A 227 14.04 0.40 1.10
CA HIS A 227 12.84 0.68 1.88
C HIS A 227 13.22 1.41 3.17
N THR A 228 13.24 2.74 3.12
CA THR A 228 13.71 3.59 4.22
C THR A 228 12.63 3.99 5.22
N ALA A 229 11.36 3.61 4.98
CA ALA A 229 10.22 4.00 5.81
C ALA A 229 10.36 3.52 7.25
N ARG A 230 10.07 4.42 8.22
CA ARG A 230 10.07 4.11 9.66
C ARG A 230 8.68 3.89 10.23
N TRP A 231 7.68 4.59 9.70
CA TRP A 231 6.33 4.52 10.26
C TRP A 231 5.29 4.52 9.14
N THR A 232 5.05 3.34 8.61
CA THR A 232 3.99 2.99 7.65
C THR A 232 3.55 1.57 7.97
N SER A 233 2.35 1.13 7.58
CA SER A 233 1.95 -0.25 7.82
C SER A 233 2.81 -1.22 6.99
N LEU A 234 2.56 -1.27 5.70
CA LEU A 234 3.39 -1.96 4.71
C LEU A 234 3.34 -1.16 3.41
N GLY A 235 4.50 -0.70 2.95
CA GLY A 235 4.57 0.02 1.68
C GLY A 235 4.33 -0.92 0.50
N LEU A 236 3.28 -0.68 -0.28
CA LEU A 236 3.04 -1.46 -1.51
C LEU A 236 4.23 -1.42 -2.46
N SER A 237 4.96 -0.31 -2.48
CA SER A 237 6.20 -0.18 -3.25
C SER A 237 7.30 -1.19 -2.87
N LEU A 238 7.36 -1.64 -1.60
CA LEU A 238 8.23 -2.73 -1.18
C LEU A 238 7.80 -4.05 -1.85
N LEU A 239 6.52 -4.36 -1.82
CA LEU A 239 5.99 -5.55 -2.46
C LEU A 239 6.18 -5.52 -3.98
N GLU A 240 5.91 -4.38 -4.61
CA GLU A 240 6.14 -4.18 -6.05
C GLU A 240 7.60 -4.46 -6.42
N ALA A 241 8.57 -3.93 -5.66
CA ALA A 241 10.00 -4.19 -5.89
C ALA A 241 10.36 -5.68 -5.74
N MET A 242 9.80 -6.35 -4.72
CA MET A 242 9.98 -7.79 -4.52
C MET A 242 9.39 -8.60 -5.69
N PHE A 243 8.18 -8.27 -6.15
CA PHE A 243 7.56 -8.90 -7.33
C PHE A 243 8.37 -8.69 -8.61
N LEU A 244 8.99 -7.51 -8.78
CA LEU A 244 9.89 -7.25 -9.90
C LEU A 244 11.17 -8.13 -9.87
N GLY A 245 11.49 -8.74 -8.73
CA GLY A 245 12.67 -9.56 -8.50
C GLY A 245 13.88 -8.75 -8.05
N MET A 246 13.68 -7.63 -7.36
CA MET A 246 14.77 -6.82 -6.83
C MET A 246 15.17 -7.28 -5.42
N PRO A 247 16.48 -7.29 -5.09
CA PRO A 247 16.92 -7.43 -3.70
C PRO A 247 16.51 -6.19 -2.89
N VAL A 248 16.32 -6.38 -1.59
CA VAL A 248 15.80 -5.33 -0.68
C VAL A 248 16.82 -4.99 0.39
N VAL A 249 17.03 -3.68 0.60
CA VAL A 249 17.66 -3.15 1.81
C VAL A 249 16.63 -2.31 2.54
N ALA A 250 16.25 -2.69 3.76
CA ALA A 250 15.14 -2.10 4.46
C ALA A 250 15.49 -1.69 5.90
N VAL A 251 14.93 -0.56 6.33
CA VAL A 251 14.93 -0.18 7.76
C VAL A 251 14.09 -1.20 8.55
N ALA A 252 14.63 -1.70 9.66
CA ALA A 252 13.95 -2.63 10.56
C ALA A 252 12.80 -1.93 11.30
N ALA A 253 11.71 -1.65 10.61
CA ALA A 253 10.54 -0.98 11.15
C ALA A 253 9.25 -1.61 10.60
N THR A 254 8.21 -1.60 11.43
CA THR A 254 6.88 -2.12 11.11
C THR A 254 6.92 -3.52 10.47
N MET A 255 6.44 -3.69 9.26
CA MET A 255 6.36 -5.00 8.60
C MET A 255 7.65 -5.45 7.91
N ALA A 256 8.62 -4.56 7.64
CA ALA A 256 9.80 -4.94 6.87
C ALA A 256 10.56 -6.17 7.43
N PRO A 257 10.76 -6.30 8.77
CA PRO A 257 11.41 -7.50 9.35
C PRO A 257 10.63 -8.81 9.16
N LEU A 258 9.34 -8.72 8.89
CA LEU A 258 8.44 -9.87 8.76
C LEU A 258 8.24 -10.30 7.30
N VAL A 259 8.45 -9.38 6.35
CA VAL A 259 8.14 -9.59 4.92
C VAL A 259 9.38 -9.67 4.03
N VAL A 260 10.56 -9.33 4.55
CA VAL A 260 11.82 -9.47 3.82
C VAL A 260 12.62 -10.61 4.43
N PRO A 261 12.62 -11.81 3.83
CA PRO A 261 13.42 -12.92 4.33
C PRO A 261 14.92 -12.66 4.16
N ALA A 262 15.75 -13.28 4.97
CA ALA A 262 17.21 -13.05 4.99
C ALA A 262 17.88 -13.29 3.62
N GLU A 263 17.33 -14.20 2.83
CA GLU A 263 17.82 -14.53 1.49
C GLU A 263 17.45 -13.46 0.43
N ALA A 264 16.46 -12.60 0.74
CA ALA A 264 15.96 -11.56 -0.17
C ALA A 264 16.66 -10.22 0.01
N GLY A 265 17.45 -10.07 1.08
CA GLY A 265 18.12 -8.80 1.32
C GLY A 265 18.52 -8.58 2.78
N VAL A 266 18.68 -7.31 3.15
CA VAL A 266 19.15 -6.92 4.48
C VAL A 266 18.14 -6.01 5.16
N VAL A 267 17.74 -6.37 6.37
CA VAL A 267 16.86 -5.55 7.24
C VAL A 267 17.63 -5.18 8.51
N SER A 268 17.81 -3.90 8.77
CA SER A 268 18.58 -3.42 9.92
C SER A 268 18.07 -2.10 10.47
N ALA A 269 18.26 -1.89 11.77
CA ALA A 269 18.12 -0.58 12.43
C ALA A 269 19.43 0.22 12.41
N ASP A 270 20.57 -0.42 12.07
CA ASP A 270 21.86 0.24 11.93
C ASP A 270 22.08 0.74 10.51
N VAL A 271 22.18 2.06 10.35
CA VAL A 271 22.32 2.71 9.04
C VAL A 271 23.62 2.32 8.35
N LYS A 272 24.68 2.02 9.09
CA LYS A 272 25.96 1.57 8.49
C LYS A 272 25.80 0.18 7.85
N THR A 273 25.06 -0.71 8.49
CA THR A 273 24.74 -2.02 7.92
C THR A 273 23.91 -1.87 6.63
N LEU A 274 22.91 -0.95 6.63
CA LEU A 274 22.12 -0.67 5.42
C LEU A 274 22.99 -0.08 4.30
N ALA A 275 23.90 0.83 4.63
CA ALA A 275 24.81 1.44 3.66
C ALA A 275 25.75 0.41 3.03
N SER A 276 26.38 -0.46 3.85
CA SER A 276 27.26 -1.53 3.37
C SER A 276 26.51 -2.53 2.49
N ALA A 277 25.30 -2.93 2.88
CA ALA A 277 24.47 -3.83 2.06
C ALA A 277 24.05 -3.18 0.73
N THR A 278 23.77 -1.87 0.73
CA THR A 278 23.47 -1.13 -0.50
C THR A 278 24.66 -1.14 -1.45
N GLU A 279 25.87 -0.86 -0.94
CA GLU A 279 27.12 -0.89 -1.71
C GLU A 279 27.41 -2.29 -2.27
N GLU A 280 27.19 -3.33 -1.47
CA GLU A 280 27.36 -4.73 -1.88
C GLU A 280 26.45 -5.08 -3.06
N PHE A 281 25.15 -4.88 -2.95
CA PHE A 281 24.21 -5.19 -4.03
C PHE A 281 24.43 -4.32 -5.27
N VAL A 282 24.86 -3.07 -5.10
CA VAL A 282 25.19 -2.20 -6.24
C VAL A 282 26.47 -2.64 -6.94
N SER A 283 27.45 -3.20 -6.23
CA SER A 283 28.72 -3.67 -6.81
C SER A 283 28.66 -5.11 -7.33
N ASP A 284 27.88 -6.00 -6.69
CA ASP A 284 27.78 -7.42 -7.03
C ASP A 284 26.41 -7.78 -7.65
N LEU A 285 26.32 -7.74 -8.98
CA LEU A 285 25.10 -8.09 -9.71
C LEU A 285 24.67 -9.56 -9.52
N PRO A 286 25.57 -10.56 -9.52
CA PRO A 286 25.21 -11.95 -9.16
C PRO A 286 24.54 -12.07 -7.80
N ALA A 287 25.07 -11.45 -6.76
CA ALA A 287 24.43 -11.43 -5.43
C ALA A 287 23.05 -10.76 -5.47
N ALA A 288 22.93 -9.62 -6.17
CA ALA A 288 21.65 -8.92 -6.35
C ALA A 288 20.61 -9.79 -7.07
N LEU A 289 21.00 -10.53 -8.12
CA LEU A 289 20.11 -11.46 -8.84
C LEU A 289 19.62 -12.60 -7.95
N ALA A 290 20.51 -13.17 -7.14
CA ALA A 290 20.17 -14.28 -6.24
C ALA A 290 19.18 -13.82 -5.16
N ALA A 291 19.45 -12.70 -4.50
CA ALA A 291 18.56 -12.13 -3.48
C ALA A 291 17.23 -11.64 -4.08
N GLY A 292 17.27 -11.05 -5.27
CA GLY A 292 16.05 -10.62 -5.98
C GLY A 292 15.14 -11.79 -6.33
N LYS A 293 15.70 -12.94 -6.71
CA LYS A 293 14.91 -14.17 -6.93
C LYS A 293 14.21 -14.61 -5.64
N ALA A 294 14.90 -14.62 -4.51
CA ALA A 294 14.32 -14.99 -3.22
C ALA A 294 13.21 -14.00 -2.80
N ALA A 295 13.41 -12.68 -3.04
CA ALA A 295 12.41 -11.67 -2.80
C ALA A 295 11.12 -11.95 -3.59
N ARG A 296 11.25 -12.26 -4.89
CA ARG A 296 10.11 -12.56 -5.75
C ARG A 296 9.40 -13.84 -5.33
N ASP A 297 10.14 -14.92 -5.06
CA ASP A 297 9.58 -16.20 -4.64
C ASP A 297 8.73 -16.01 -3.36
N PHE A 298 9.21 -15.22 -2.41
CA PHE A 298 8.47 -14.89 -1.19
C PHE A 298 7.22 -14.06 -1.47
N ALA A 299 7.34 -12.98 -2.27
CA ALA A 299 6.22 -12.11 -2.60
C ALA A 299 5.10 -12.88 -3.32
N MET A 300 5.45 -13.73 -4.28
CA MET A 300 4.50 -14.57 -5.01
C MET A 300 3.75 -15.54 -4.09
N ALA A 301 4.44 -16.10 -3.10
CA ALA A 301 3.84 -17.05 -2.16
C ALA A 301 2.89 -16.38 -1.15
N HIS A 302 3.16 -15.13 -0.75
CA HIS A 302 2.47 -14.52 0.40
C HIS A 302 1.57 -13.34 0.04
N PHE A 303 1.82 -12.64 -1.08
CA PHE A 303 1.14 -11.39 -1.44
C PHE A 303 0.47 -11.43 -2.81
N SER A 304 0.12 -12.63 -3.31
CA SER A 304 -0.57 -12.77 -4.58
C SER A 304 -1.96 -12.11 -4.55
N LEU A 305 -2.38 -11.60 -5.70
CA LEU A 305 -3.73 -11.03 -5.87
C LEU A 305 -4.82 -12.07 -5.58
N ASP A 306 -4.65 -13.31 -6.05
CA ASP A 306 -5.65 -14.37 -5.86
C ASP A 306 -5.90 -14.68 -4.38
N ARG A 307 -4.83 -14.74 -3.55
CA ARG A 307 -4.98 -14.90 -2.10
C ARG A 307 -5.77 -13.73 -1.50
N PHE A 308 -5.38 -12.49 -1.84
CA PHE A 308 -6.03 -11.28 -1.35
C PHE A 308 -7.54 -11.26 -1.70
N LEU A 309 -7.88 -11.57 -2.94
CA LEU A 309 -9.27 -11.61 -3.38
C LEU A 309 -10.05 -12.73 -2.68
N GLY A 310 -9.44 -13.91 -2.50
CA GLY A 310 -10.06 -15.00 -1.78
C GLY A 310 -10.30 -14.69 -0.29
N ASP A 311 -9.42 -13.90 0.35
CA ASP A 311 -9.63 -13.43 1.73
C ASP A 311 -10.78 -12.42 1.79
N TRP A 312 -10.86 -11.50 0.84
CA TRP A 312 -11.96 -10.54 0.76
C TRP A 312 -13.30 -11.19 0.44
N ASP A 313 -13.34 -12.13 -0.50
CA ASP A 313 -14.57 -12.85 -0.85
C ASP A 313 -15.14 -13.58 0.38
N ARG A 314 -14.30 -14.25 1.17
CA ARG A 314 -14.75 -14.90 2.42
C ARG A 314 -15.32 -13.91 3.42
N LEU A 315 -14.66 -12.77 3.63
CA LEU A 315 -15.14 -11.74 4.54
C LEU A 315 -16.48 -11.14 4.07
N ILE A 316 -16.60 -10.86 2.77
CA ILE A 316 -17.83 -10.33 2.18
C ILE A 316 -18.99 -11.29 2.38
N ASP A 317 -18.77 -12.59 2.17
CA ASP A 317 -19.80 -13.61 2.44
C ASP A 317 -20.20 -13.66 3.90
N GLU A 318 -19.22 -13.70 4.82
CA GLU A 318 -19.46 -13.76 6.26
C GLU A 318 -20.27 -12.56 6.80
N ILE A 319 -20.13 -11.39 6.17
CA ILE A 319 -20.78 -10.16 6.63
C ILE A 319 -22.13 -9.94 5.96
N CYS A 320 -22.32 -10.43 4.74
CA CYS A 320 -23.56 -10.22 3.96
C CYS A 320 -24.58 -11.35 4.14
N ASP A 321 -24.18 -12.51 4.68
CA ASP A 321 -25.08 -13.66 4.99
C ASP A 321 -25.63 -13.60 6.41
#